data_0fa044edf860e863eab5b17769352172
#
_entry.id   0fa044edf860e863eab5b17769352172
#
_cell.length_a   1.000
_cell.length_b   1.000
_cell.length_c   1.000
_cell.angle_alpha   90.00
_cell.angle_beta   90.00
_cell.angle_gamma   90.00
#
_symmetry.space_group_name_H-M   'P 1'
#
loop_
_entity.id
_entity.type
_entity.pdbx_description
1 polymer ?
#
loop_
_entity_poly.entity_id
_entity_poly.type
_entity_poly.pdbx_seq_one_letter_code
_entity_poly.pdbx_strand_id
1 'polypeptide(L)'
;SVQDERTHILTALEEAQERADIVLITGGLGPTKDDITKKTIAEFFQDDKIIDYPEVTNFIKQMFKKYNIPFNKVQQYQSQLPSKATLLMNRLGTAPGMWFYENDTVFVAMPGIPYEMKGLMTYHVLPRIREKFHLPFIIHKTIMTYGQGESLIAERIADWADKLPSFIK
;
A
#
# COMPACT_ATOMS: atom_id res chain seq x y z
N SER A 1 11.25 -9.13 1.65
CA SER A 1 10.51 -9.17 2.93
C SER A 1 11.43 -8.79 4.07
N VAL A 2 10.88 -8.16 5.08
CA VAL A 2 11.58 -7.72 6.30
C VAL A 2 11.09 -8.59 7.44
N GLN A 3 11.97 -8.94 8.37
CA GLN A 3 11.58 -9.69 9.56
C GLN A 3 10.74 -8.81 10.49
N ASP A 4 9.81 -9.42 11.24
CA ASP A 4 8.98 -8.73 12.24
C ASP A 4 9.83 -8.40 13.49
N GLU A 5 10.87 -7.59 13.27
CA GLU A 5 11.78 -7.09 14.27
C GLU A 5 11.98 -5.60 14.11
N ARG A 6 11.89 -4.85 15.21
CA ARG A 6 11.90 -3.39 15.24
C ARG A 6 13.09 -2.79 14.48
N THR A 7 14.29 -3.28 14.75
CA THR A 7 15.52 -2.78 14.11
C THR A 7 15.51 -2.98 12.60
N HIS A 8 15.08 -4.16 12.14
CA HIS A 8 15.02 -4.48 10.72
C HIS A 8 13.97 -3.62 9.99
N ILE A 9 12.83 -3.34 10.62
CA ILE A 9 11.80 -2.49 10.04
C ILE A 9 12.31 -1.04 9.94
N LEU A 10 12.95 -0.49 10.99
CA LEU A 10 13.50 0.87 10.96
C LEU A 10 14.55 1.02 9.87
N THR A 11 15.53 0.13 9.81
CA THR A 11 16.57 0.16 8.76
C THR A 11 15.96 0.08 7.36
N ALA A 12 14.98 -0.81 7.16
CA ALA A 12 14.31 -0.91 5.86
C ALA A 12 13.54 0.35 5.47
N LEU A 13 12.93 1.06 6.44
CA LEU A 13 12.25 2.34 6.19
C LEU A 13 13.25 3.44 5.84
N GLU A 14 14.38 3.54 6.56
CA GLU A 14 15.47 4.48 6.29
C GLU A 14 16.02 4.27 4.88
N GLU A 15 16.43 3.04 4.54
CA GLU A 15 16.94 2.71 3.21
C GLU A 15 15.91 2.95 2.09
N ALA A 16 14.63 2.69 2.36
CA ALA A 16 13.57 2.91 1.37
C ALA A 16 13.35 4.41 1.14
N GLN A 17 13.42 5.23 2.18
CA GLN A 17 13.27 6.69 2.08
C GLN A 17 14.37 7.32 1.20
N GLU A 18 15.60 6.82 1.29
CA GLU A 18 16.74 7.36 0.52
C GLU A 18 16.64 7.11 -1.00
N ARG A 19 15.86 6.10 -1.42
CA ARG A 19 15.85 5.62 -2.81
C ARG A 19 14.49 5.62 -3.51
N ALA A 20 13.42 6.02 -2.82
CA ALA A 20 12.08 5.93 -3.38
C ALA A 20 11.21 7.12 -2.98
N ASP A 21 10.44 7.65 -3.93
CA ASP A 21 9.43 8.67 -3.69
C ASP A 21 8.17 8.09 -3.01
N ILE A 22 7.94 6.78 -3.17
CA ILE A 22 6.77 6.09 -2.62
C ILE A 22 7.22 4.75 -2.02
N VAL A 23 6.93 4.56 -0.73
CA VAL A 23 7.20 3.32 0.02
C VAL A 23 5.90 2.65 0.39
N LEU A 24 5.68 1.43 -0.10
CA LEU A 24 4.50 0.63 0.22
C LEU A 24 4.88 -0.46 1.22
N ILE A 25 4.17 -0.49 2.33
CA ILE A 25 4.39 -1.42 3.45
C ILE A 25 3.14 -2.29 3.59
N THR A 26 3.31 -3.60 3.72
CA THR A 26 2.18 -4.52 3.93
C THR A 26 2.45 -5.47 5.08
N GLY A 27 1.45 -5.63 5.96
CA GLY A 27 1.51 -6.52 7.10
C GLY A 27 1.84 -5.84 8.44
N GLY A 28 1.68 -6.57 9.54
CA GLY A 28 2.01 -6.14 10.90
C GLY A 28 1.15 -5.01 11.45
N LEU A 29 -0.06 -4.78 10.91
CA LEU A 29 -0.99 -3.75 11.38
C LEU A 29 -2.12 -4.30 12.25
N GLY A 30 -2.13 -5.59 12.53
CA GLY A 30 -3.11 -6.26 13.35
C GLY A 30 -2.99 -5.90 14.84
N PRO A 31 -3.86 -6.48 15.67
CA PRO A 31 -3.91 -6.18 17.09
C PRO A 31 -3.06 -7.12 17.95
N THR A 32 -2.33 -8.07 17.36
CA THR A 32 -1.54 -9.06 18.08
C THR A 32 -0.19 -8.52 18.52
N LYS A 33 0.49 -9.24 19.39
CA LYS A 33 1.81 -8.80 19.91
C LYS A 33 2.88 -8.81 18.82
N ASP A 34 2.71 -9.66 17.81
CA ASP A 34 3.62 -9.80 16.68
C ASP A 34 3.42 -8.70 15.63
N ASP A 35 2.28 -7.98 15.69
CA ASP A 35 1.97 -6.85 14.83
C ASP A 35 2.69 -5.58 15.30
N ILE A 36 3.98 -5.49 15.06
CA ILE A 36 4.81 -4.39 15.55
C ILE A 36 4.95 -3.24 14.55
N THR A 37 4.56 -3.44 13.28
CA THR A 37 4.77 -2.47 12.19
C THR A 37 4.17 -1.10 12.51
N LYS A 38 2.93 -1.04 13.02
CA LYS A 38 2.27 0.23 13.36
C LYS A 38 3.05 1.05 14.40
N LYS A 39 3.57 0.39 15.43
CA LYS A 39 4.37 1.05 16.49
C LYS A 39 5.73 1.51 15.95
N THR A 40 6.37 0.66 15.16
CA THR A 40 7.69 0.95 14.59
C THR A 40 7.62 2.09 13.57
N ILE A 41 6.54 2.17 12.77
CA ILE A 41 6.31 3.30 11.88
C ILE A 41 6.09 4.59 12.68
N ALA A 42 5.31 4.58 13.77
CA ALA A 42 5.14 5.73 14.62
C ALA A 42 6.49 6.24 15.18
N GLU A 43 7.33 5.32 15.61
CA GLU A 43 8.69 5.62 16.07
C GLU A 43 9.57 6.22 14.96
N PHE A 44 9.55 5.63 13.76
CA PHE A 44 10.29 6.14 12.60
C PHE A 44 9.94 7.61 12.31
N PHE A 45 8.65 7.96 12.39
CA PHE A 45 8.18 9.33 12.22
C PHE A 45 8.29 10.19 13.50
N GLN A 46 8.87 9.69 14.59
CA GLN A 46 8.97 10.39 15.87
C GLN A 46 7.60 10.92 16.34
N ASP A 47 6.57 10.09 16.22
CA ASP A 47 5.18 10.43 16.50
C ASP A 47 4.68 9.68 17.74
N ASP A 48 4.79 10.32 18.90
CA ASP A 48 4.35 9.77 20.19
C ASP A 48 2.85 9.96 20.45
N LYS A 49 2.15 10.70 19.57
CA LYS A 49 0.73 10.99 19.74
C LYS A 49 -0.13 10.00 18.99
N ILE A 50 -1.13 9.49 19.70
CA ILE A 50 -2.12 8.57 19.11
C ILE A 50 -3.46 9.30 19.00
N ILE A 51 -4.09 9.19 17.84
CA ILE A 51 -5.45 9.68 17.57
C ILE A 51 -6.38 8.47 17.50
N ASP A 52 -7.51 8.56 18.20
CA ASP A 52 -8.58 7.57 18.09
C ASP A 52 -9.56 7.99 17.00
N TYR A 53 -9.89 7.06 16.10
CA TYR A 53 -10.81 7.28 14.99
C TYR A 53 -12.14 6.55 15.26
N PRO A 54 -13.16 7.25 15.79
CA PRO A 54 -14.46 6.65 16.14
C PRO A 54 -15.16 5.96 14.95
N GLU A 55 -14.93 6.46 13.73
CA GLU A 55 -15.47 5.86 12.52
C GLU A 55 -14.93 4.44 12.28
N VAL A 56 -13.66 4.19 12.58
CA VAL A 56 -13.06 2.85 12.49
C VAL A 56 -13.69 1.93 13.55
N THR A 57 -13.77 2.40 14.80
CA THR A 57 -14.42 1.67 15.90
C THR A 57 -15.86 1.31 15.55
N ASN A 58 -16.64 2.26 15.04
CA ASN A 58 -18.05 2.05 14.69
C ASN A 58 -18.18 1.04 13.54
N PHE A 59 -17.32 1.12 12.54
CA PHE A 59 -17.29 0.17 11.43
C PHE A 59 -17.00 -1.26 11.92
N ILE A 60 -15.98 -1.43 12.77
CA ILE A 60 -15.61 -2.74 13.33
C ILE A 60 -16.77 -3.30 14.16
N LYS A 61 -17.41 -2.47 15.01
CA LYS A 61 -18.58 -2.88 15.81
C LYS A 61 -19.73 -3.36 14.92
N GLN A 62 -20.03 -2.64 13.84
CA GLN A 62 -21.08 -3.04 12.90
C GLN A 62 -20.75 -4.36 12.19
N MET A 63 -19.50 -4.51 11.73
CA MET A 63 -19.03 -5.75 11.12
C MET A 63 -19.15 -6.94 12.08
N PHE A 64 -18.68 -6.80 13.31
CA PHE A 64 -18.72 -7.85 14.32
C PHE A 64 -20.17 -8.22 14.72
N LYS A 65 -21.04 -7.23 14.83
CA LYS A 65 -22.47 -7.45 15.05
C LYS A 65 -23.10 -8.30 13.95
N LYS A 66 -22.74 -8.03 12.68
CA LYS A 66 -23.25 -8.80 11.54
C LYS A 66 -22.87 -10.27 11.58
N TYR A 67 -21.69 -10.59 12.14
CA TYR A 67 -21.18 -11.96 12.24
C TYR A 67 -21.34 -12.59 13.64
N ASN A 68 -22.08 -11.91 14.55
CA ASN A 68 -22.26 -12.33 15.94
C ASN A 68 -20.94 -12.56 16.69
N ILE A 69 -19.91 -11.74 16.38
CA ILE A 69 -18.61 -11.78 17.05
C ILE A 69 -18.60 -10.74 18.17
N PRO A 70 -18.16 -11.09 19.41
CA PRO A 70 -18.08 -10.12 20.49
C PRO A 70 -16.97 -9.10 20.23
N PHE A 71 -17.28 -7.81 20.38
CA PHE A 71 -16.30 -6.74 20.31
C PHE A 71 -15.57 -6.59 21.64
N ASN A 72 -14.25 -6.54 21.63
CA ASN A 72 -13.43 -6.41 22.83
C ASN A 72 -12.40 -5.27 22.73
N LYS A 73 -11.62 -5.05 23.79
CA LYS A 73 -10.59 -3.98 23.83
C LYS A 73 -9.49 -4.12 22.77
N VAL A 74 -9.19 -5.35 22.36
CA VAL A 74 -8.15 -5.62 21.36
C VAL A 74 -8.55 -5.03 20.00
N GLN A 75 -9.84 -5.15 19.64
CA GLN A 75 -10.33 -4.54 18.40
C GLN A 75 -10.40 -3.01 18.46
N GLN A 76 -10.59 -2.44 19.65
CA GLN A 76 -10.56 -0.99 19.82
C GLN A 76 -9.17 -0.41 19.49
N TYR A 77 -8.09 -1.15 19.74
CA TYR A 77 -6.72 -0.73 19.39
C TYR A 77 -6.54 -0.47 17.88
N GLN A 78 -7.37 -1.05 17.04
CA GLN A 78 -7.31 -0.83 15.59
C GLN A 78 -7.69 0.60 15.18
N SER A 79 -8.56 1.27 15.95
CA SER A 79 -8.94 2.67 15.68
C SER A 79 -7.88 3.69 16.08
N GLN A 80 -6.85 3.25 16.78
CA GLN A 80 -5.79 4.10 17.29
C GLN A 80 -4.63 4.16 16.30
N LEU A 81 -4.41 5.34 15.71
CA LEU A 81 -3.34 5.58 14.73
C LEU A 81 -2.39 6.68 15.19
N PRO A 82 -1.14 6.68 14.72
CA PRO A 82 -0.21 7.81 14.90
C PRO A 82 -0.82 9.12 14.39
N SER A 83 -0.51 10.23 15.04
CA SER A 83 -1.13 11.53 14.73
C SER A 83 -0.72 12.10 13.38
N LYS A 84 0.47 11.74 12.88
CA LYS A 84 0.96 12.10 11.55
C LYS A 84 0.32 11.25 10.44
N ALA A 85 -0.35 10.14 10.78
CA ALA A 85 -1.00 9.28 9.82
C ALA A 85 -2.30 9.90 9.29
N THR A 86 -2.49 9.89 7.99
CA THR A 86 -3.83 10.05 7.41
C THR A 86 -4.50 8.69 7.30
N LEU A 87 -5.68 8.56 7.89
CA LEU A 87 -6.48 7.33 7.87
C LEU A 87 -6.82 6.92 6.43
N LEU A 88 -6.55 5.66 6.08
CA LEU A 88 -7.11 4.99 4.91
C LEU A 88 -8.12 3.95 5.40
N MET A 89 -9.41 4.26 5.25
CA MET A 89 -10.48 3.42 5.76
C MET A 89 -10.54 2.08 5.03
N ASN A 90 -10.27 0.99 5.76
CA ASN A 90 -10.41 -0.36 5.25
C ASN A 90 -11.87 -0.84 5.42
N ARG A 91 -12.59 -1.01 4.32
CA ARG A 91 -13.97 -1.50 4.34
C ARG A 91 -14.09 -3.02 4.22
N LEU A 92 -12.97 -3.71 4.07
CA LEU A 92 -12.90 -5.16 3.85
C LEU A 92 -12.36 -5.93 5.06
N GLY A 93 -11.80 -5.21 6.05
CA GLY A 93 -11.21 -5.80 7.25
C GLY A 93 -11.17 -4.83 8.42
N THR A 94 -10.55 -5.24 9.52
CA THR A 94 -10.53 -4.47 10.78
C THR A 94 -9.33 -3.52 10.91
N ALA A 95 -8.22 -3.82 10.25
CA ALA A 95 -7.03 -2.99 10.30
C ALA A 95 -7.08 -1.90 9.21
N PRO A 96 -7.19 -0.61 9.58
CA PRO A 96 -7.11 0.48 8.61
C PRO A 96 -5.71 0.58 8.01
N GLY A 97 -5.61 1.17 6.83
CA GLY A 97 -4.33 1.61 6.29
C GLY A 97 -3.94 3.00 6.82
N MET A 98 -2.68 3.35 6.65
CA MET A 98 -2.12 4.63 7.07
C MET A 98 -1.31 5.22 5.92
N TRP A 99 -1.46 6.53 5.72
CA TRP A 99 -0.68 7.30 4.76
C TRP A 99 0.12 8.37 5.50
N PHE A 100 1.41 8.42 5.24
CA PHE A 100 2.31 9.44 5.76
C PHE A 100 2.98 10.16 4.60
N TYR A 101 3.38 11.41 4.82
CA TYR A 101 4.19 12.18 3.89
C TYR A 101 5.22 12.97 4.67
N GLU A 102 6.47 12.65 4.49
CA GLU A 102 7.60 13.32 5.16
C GLU A 102 8.85 13.24 4.28
N ASN A 103 9.63 14.32 4.25
CA ASN A 103 10.87 14.42 3.47
C ASN A 103 10.68 14.06 1.98
N ASP A 104 9.61 14.58 1.37
CA ASP A 104 9.22 14.33 -0.02
C ASP A 104 8.90 12.87 -0.37
N THR A 105 8.88 11.97 0.60
CA THR A 105 8.52 10.56 0.44
C THR A 105 7.13 10.27 0.99
N VAL A 106 6.36 9.52 0.23
CA VAL A 106 5.07 8.96 0.65
C VAL A 106 5.29 7.57 1.23
N PHE A 107 4.78 7.34 2.44
CA PHE A 107 4.74 6.00 3.02
C PHE A 107 3.30 5.55 3.19
N VAL A 108 3.00 4.34 2.73
CA VAL A 108 1.67 3.77 2.83
C VAL A 108 1.76 2.41 3.51
N ALA A 109 1.19 2.30 4.70
CA ALA A 109 1.10 1.03 5.42
C ALA A 109 -0.31 0.43 5.25
N MET A 110 -0.36 -0.84 4.88
CA MET A 110 -1.59 -1.57 4.57
C MET A 110 -1.59 -2.95 5.23
N PRO A 111 -2.78 -3.53 5.50
CA PRO A 111 -2.88 -4.92 5.96
C PRO A 111 -2.20 -5.90 5.01
N GLY A 112 -1.67 -7.00 5.55
CA GLY A 112 -1.04 -8.06 4.77
C GLY A 112 -2.03 -8.93 3.97
N ILE A 113 -3.32 -8.87 4.25
CA ILE A 113 -4.35 -9.66 3.57
C ILE A 113 -4.56 -9.14 2.14
N PRO A 114 -4.34 -9.94 1.09
CA PRO A 114 -4.24 -9.45 -0.28
C PRO A 114 -5.48 -8.70 -0.78
N TYR A 115 -6.68 -9.14 -0.46
CA TYR A 115 -7.90 -8.47 -0.93
C TYR A 115 -8.16 -7.13 -0.21
N GLU A 116 -7.75 -7.01 1.07
CA GLU A 116 -7.81 -5.75 1.82
C GLU A 116 -6.81 -4.73 1.25
N MET A 117 -5.56 -5.16 1.06
CA MET A 117 -4.50 -4.36 0.47
C MET A 117 -4.90 -3.86 -0.93
N LYS A 118 -5.41 -4.75 -1.80
CA LYS A 118 -5.89 -4.37 -3.14
C LYS A 118 -7.04 -3.36 -3.07
N GLY A 119 -7.96 -3.52 -2.12
CA GLY A 119 -9.05 -2.57 -1.88
C GLY A 119 -8.51 -1.18 -1.50
N LEU A 120 -7.60 -1.11 -0.53
CA LEU A 120 -6.96 0.14 -0.11
C LEU A 120 -6.17 0.79 -1.27
N MET A 121 -5.39 0.01 -2.01
CA MET A 121 -4.68 0.49 -3.20
C MET A 121 -5.65 1.13 -4.20
N THR A 122 -6.71 0.42 -4.57
CA THR A 122 -7.65 0.86 -5.62
C THR A 122 -8.43 2.11 -5.22
N TYR A 123 -8.96 2.13 -4.00
CA TYR A 123 -9.91 3.17 -3.59
C TYR A 123 -9.28 4.37 -2.89
N HIS A 124 -8.07 4.23 -2.33
CA HIS A 124 -7.43 5.28 -1.56
C HIS A 124 -6.04 5.65 -2.05
N VAL A 125 -5.16 4.68 -2.27
CA VAL A 125 -3.73 4.93 -2.52
C VAL A 125 -3.49 5.42 -3.95
N LEU A 126 -3.92 4.67 -4.95
CA LEU A 126 -3.69 5.03 -6.35
C LEU A 126 -4.31 6.39 -6.75
N PRO A 127 -5.54 6.75 -6.32
CA PRO A 127 -6.08 8.08 -6.59
C PRO A 127 -5.21 9.20 -5.99
N ARG A 128 -4.77 9.06 -4.73
CA ARG A 128 -3.91 10.05 -4.06
C ARG A 128 -2.52 10.16 -4.69
N ILE A 129 -1.94 9.04 -5.13
CA ILE A 129 -0.66 9.07 -5.85
C ILE A 129 -0.80 9.85 -7.17
N ARG A 130 -1.88 9.60 -7.94
CA ARG A 130 -2.14 10.31 -9.19
C ARG A 130 -2.36 11.81 -9.00
N GLU A 131 -2.99 12.20 -7.90
CA GLU A 131 -3.20 13.61 -7.56
C GLU A 131 -1.90 14.30 -7.13
N LYS A 132 -1.07 13.59 -6.35
CA LYS A 132 0.16 14.15 -5.79
C LYS A 132 1.32 14.18 -6.78
N PHE A 133 1.46 13.19 -7.64
CA PHE A 133 2.57 13.02 -8.56
C PHE A 133 2.14 13.21 -10.01
N HIS A 134 2.92 13.98 -10.78
CA HIS A 134 2.76 14.10 -12.23
C HIS A 134 3.37 12.87 -12.91
N LEU A 135 2.59 11.80 -13.01
CA LEU A 135 3.05 10.54 -13.57
C LEU A 135 2.86 10.50 -15.08
N PRO A 136 3.85 10.03 -15.85
CA PRO A 136 3.67 9.78 -17.28
C PRO A 136 2.66 8.63 -17.48
N PHE A 137 1.91 8.72 -18.57
CA PHE A 137 1.03 7.63 -18.99
C PHE A 137 1.86 6.53 -19.67
N ILE A 138 1.80 5.32 -19.13
CA ILE A 138 2.35 4.11 -19.77
C ILE A 138 1.17 3.27 -20.24
N ILE A 139 1.07 3.05 -21.55
CA ILE A 139 0.02 2.25 -22.18
C ILE A 139 0.64 0.95 -22.68
N HIS A 140 0.15 -0.18 -22.19
CA HIS A 140 0.48 -1.50 -22.73
C HIS A 140 -0.57 -1.93 -23.74
N LYS A 141 -0.13 -2.28 -24.95
CA LYS A 141 -1.00 -2.83 -25.98
C LYS A 141 -0.41 -4.17 -26.48
N THR A 142 -1.14 -5.23 -26.27
CA THR A 142 -0.77 -6.57 -26.76
C THR A 142 -1.53 -6.86 -28.05
N ILE A 143 -0.80 -7.24 -29.09
CA ILE A 143 -1.38 -7.71 -30.36
C ILE A 143 -1.12 -9.21 -30.44
N MET A 144 -2.21 -9.98 -30.41
CA MET A 144 -2.13 -11.42 -30.54
C MET A 144 -1.94 -11.82 -32.01
N THR A 145 -0.98 -12.69 -32.25
CA THR A 145 -0.72 -13.27 -33.58
C THR A 145 -0.82 -14.77 -33.50
N TYR A 146 -1.19 -15.41 -34.63
CA TYR A 146 -1.25 -16.87 -34.73
C TYR A 146 -0.89 -17.36 -36.14
N GLY A 147 -0.55 -18.62 -36.26
CA GLY A 147 -0.30 -19.29 -37.57
C GLY A 147 1.08 -19.01 -38.17
N GLN A 148 1.95 -18.29 -37.50
CA GLN A 148 3.34 -18.02 -37.93
C GLN A 148 4.31 -18.09 -36.76
N GLY A 149 5.53 -18.55 -37.02
CA GLY A 149 6.58 -18.56 -36.00
C GLY A 149 7.08 -17.16 -35.67
N GLU A 150 7.57 -17.00 -34.44
CA GLU A 150 8.05 -15.75 -33.89
C GLU A 150 9.12 -15.05 -34.77
N SER A 151 10.11 -15.80 -35.26
CA SER A 151 11.17 -15.28 -36.12
C SER A 151 10.66 -14.66 -37.41
N LEU A 152 9.63 -15.25 -38.01
CA LEU A 152 9.04 -14.77 -39.25
C LEU A 152 8.21 -13.49 -39.04
N ILE A 153 7.57 -13.39 -37.88
CA ILE A 153 6.87 -12.16 -37.46
C ILE A 153 7.88 -11.04 -37.18
N ALA A 154 8.96 -11.34 -36.44
CA ALA A 154 10.02 -10.41 -36.15
C ALA A 154 10.65 -9.82 -37.43
N GLU A 155 10.94 -10.67 -38.43
CA GLU A 155 11.46 -10.22 -39.74
C GLU A 155 10.48 -9.27 -40.45
N ARG A 156 9.18 -9.60 -40.46
CA ARG A 156 8.16 -8.77 -41.10
C ARG A 156 7.94 -7.40 -40.48
N ILE A 157 8.15 -7.26 -39.15
CA ILE A 157 7.95 -6.01 -38.45
C ILE A 157 9.25 -5.25 -38.18
N ALA A 158 10.42 -5.78 -38.60
CA ALA A 158 11.73 -5.21 -38.31
C ALA A 158 11.82 -3.72 -38.65
N ASP A 159 11.52 -3.38 -39.93
CA ASP A 159 11.54 -2.00 -40.41
C ASP A 159 10.59 -1.05 -39.66
N TRP A 160 9.48 -1.59 -39.17
CA TRP A 160 8.52 -0.84 -38.37
C TRP A 160 9.02 -0.67 -36.96
N ALA A 161 9.57 -1.73 -36.36
CA ALA A 161 10.12 -1.72 -35.01
C ALA A 161 11.31 -0.74 -34.90
N ASP A 162 12.21 -0.74 -35.88
CA ASP A 162 13.37 0.13 -35.94
C ASP A 162 13.01 1.63 -36.06
N LYS A 163 11.84 1.92 -36.60
CA LYS A 163 11.32 3.30 -36.77
C LYS A 163 10.48 3.79 -35.58
N LEU A 164 10.29 2.95 -34.54
CA LEU A 164 9.54 3.36 -33.36
C LEU A 164 10.25 4.48 -32.60
N PRO A 165 9.53 5.51 -32.12
CA PRO A 165 10.08 6.51 -31.25
C PRO A 165 10.68 5.89 -29.98
N SER A 166 11.73 6.48 -29.44
CA SER A 166 12.48 5.95 -28.27
C SER A 166 11.65 5.74 -26.99
N PHE A 167 10.47 6.36 -26.91
CA PHE A 167 9.54 6.19 -25.79
C PHE A 167 8.60 4.97 -25.95
N ILE A 168 8.62 4.30 -27.12
CA ILE A 168 7.92 3.03 -27.35
C ILE A 168 8.94 1.90 -27.19
N LYS A 169 8.61 0.92 -26.36
CA LYS A 169 9.44 -0.27 -26.11
C LYS A 169 8.65 -1.53 -26.38
#